data_adcb92bf330de6943e7bdab9bdf7df35
#
_entry.id   adcb92bf330de6943e7bdab9bdf7df35
#
_cell.length_a   1.000
_cell.length_b   1.000
_cell.length_c   1.000
_cell.angle_alpha   90.00
_cell.angle_beta   90.00
_cell.angle_gamma   90.00
#
_symmetry.space_group_name_H-M   'P 1'
#
loop_
_entity.id
_entity.type
_entity.pdbx_description
1 polymer ?
#
loop_
_entity_poly.entity_id
_entity_poly.type
_entity_poly.pdbx_seq_one_letter_code
_entity_poly.pdbx_strand_id
1 'polypeptide(L)'
;AGLLPDEVGSIEDIGKLPFITKQDMRDNYPYGLFAVPLAEIVRLHASSGTTGKHTVVGYTSRDLGIWSEVMARTLTAAGASKQSFIQVAYGYGLFTGGLGVHYGAEAVGASVIPVSSGNTQRQIMLMKDFGTTLLACTPSYALYIAETMKEMGLEPKDLTLKAGVFGAEPWSERMRQEIEKSLGIKAFDIYGRSEIIGPGVASECPCQIGLHINEDHFYAEIIDPVSGQIL
;
A
#
# COMPACT_ATOMS: atom_id res chain seq x y z
N ALA A 1 -25.37 7.24 -15.60
CA ALA A 1 -25.25 6.25 -16.68
C ALA A 1 -26.58 5.61 -17.09
N GLY A 2 -27.67 5.74 -16.32
CA GLY A 2 -29.00 5.18 -16.64
C GLY A 2 -29.08 3.66 -16.48
N LEU A 3 -28.05 2.98 -15.99
CA LEU A 3 -28.05 1.55 -15.73
C LEU A 3 -28.80 1.26 -14.42
N LEU A 4 -29.70 0.28 -14.44
CA LEU A 4 -30.40 -0.16 -13.23
C LEU A 4 -29.62 -1.31 -12.56
N PRO A 5 -29.72 -1.46 -11.21
CA PRO A 5 -29.03 -2.54 -10.49
C PRO A 5 -29.31 -3.94 -11.06
N ASP A 6 -30.54 -4.19 -11.51
CA ASP A 6 -30.97 -5.48 -12.06
C ASP A 6 -30.36 -5.80 -13.44
N GLU A 7 -29.69 -4.82 -14.08
CA GLU A 7 -29.00 -5.02 -15.37
C GLU A 7 -27.54 -5.49 -15.20
N VAL A 8 -27.07 -5.59 -13.93
CA VAL A 8 -25.75 -6.09 -13.57
C VAL A 8 -25.94 -7.34 -12.71
N GLY A 9 -26.01 -8.50 -13.37
CA GLY A 9 -26.30 -9.78 -12.71
C GLY A 9 -25.06 -10.62 -12.39
N SER A 10 -23.94 -10.34 -13.06
CA SER A 10 -22.71 -11.13 -12.93
C SER A 10 -21.47 -10.28 -13.16
N ILE A 11 -20.29 -10.86 -12.96
CA ILE A 11 -19.00 -10.17 -13.18
C ILE A 11 -18.77 -9.85 -14.67
N GLU A 12 -19.35 -10.59 -15.58
CA GLU A 12 -19.28 -10.33 -17.03
C GLU A 12 -19.97 -9.02 -17.41
N ASP A 13 -20.88 -8.55 -16.56
CA ASP A 13 -21.60 -7.29 -16.78
C ASP A 13 -20.82 -6.05 -16.30
N ILE A 14 -19.65 -6.24 -15.66
CA ILE A 14 -18.90 -5.14 -15.04
C ILE A 14 -18.47 -4.09 -16.07
N GLY A 15 -18.18 -4.52 -17.31
CA GLY A 15 -17.85 -3.62 -18.42
C GLY A 15 -18.99 -2.68 -18.85
N LYS A 16 -20.23 -2.89 -18.37
CA LYS A 16 -21.34 -1.96 -18.57
C LYS A 16 -21.31 -0.78 -17.62
N LEU A 17 -20.56 -0.90 -16.51
CA LEU A 17 -20.45 0.15 -15.51
C LEU A 17 -19.51 1.25 -15.98
N PRO A 18 -19.87 2.53 -15.75
CA PRO A 18 -18.96 3.63 -16.08
C PRO A 18 -17.77 3.64 -15.13
N PHE A 19 -16.61 4.03 -15.63
CA PHE A 19 -15.45 4.29 -14.78
C PHE A 19 -15.68 5.49 -13.87
N ILE A 20 -15.22 5.39 -12.63
CA ILE A 20 -15.17 6.51 -11.69
C ILE A 20 -13.78 7.12 -11.74
N THR A 21 -13.73 8.41 -11.95
CA THR A 21 -12.48 9.18 -11.99
C THR A 21 -12.22 9.89 -10.64
N LYS A 22 -11.00 10.35 -10.46
CA LYS A 22 -10.64 11.18 -9.30
C LYS A 22 -11.44 12.48 -9.24
N GLN A 23 -11.90 13.01 -10.40
CA GLN A 23 -12.73 14.20 -10.46
C GLN A 23 -14.13 13.92 -9.92
N ASP A 24 -14.72 12.76 -10.27
CA ASP A 24 -16.04 12.37 -9.75
C ASP A 24 -16.04 12.29 -8.23
N MET A 25 -14.96 11.76 -7.63
CA MET A 25 -14.81 11.71 -6.18
C MET A 25 -14.71 13.10 -5.54
N ARG A 26 -14.06 14.06 -6.20
CA ARG A 26 -13.94 15.45 -5.73
C ARG A 26 -15.26 16.22 -5.83
N ASP A 27 -16.00 15.98 -6.91
CA ASP A 27 -17.29 16.63 -7.16
C ASP A 27 -18.35 16.16 -6.16
N ASN A 28 -18.20 14.94 -5.66
CA ASN A 28 -19.05 14.33 -4.64
C ASN A 28 -18.45 14.40 -3.21
N TYR A 29 -17.48 15.28 -3.00
CA TYR A 29 -16.85 15.48 -1.68
C TYR A 29 -17.86 15.95 -0.63
N PRO A 30 -17.84 15.49 0.63
CA PRO A 30 -16.91 14.44 1.11
C PRO A 30 -17.45 13.01 1.00
N TYR A 31 -18.77 12.78 0.98
CA TYR A 31 -19.39 11.45 1.18
C TYR A 31 -20.37 11.05 0.08
N GLY A 32 -20.50 11.83 -0.99
CA GLY A 32 -21.54 11.66 -2.00
C GLY A 32 -21.47 10.35 -2.80
N LEU A 33 -20.32 9.65 -2.81
CA LEU A 33 -20.14 8.34 -3.46
C LEU A 33 -20.09 7.17 -2.48
N PHE A 34 -20.41 7.38 -1.20
CA PHE A 34 -20.45 6.26 -0.27
C PHE A 34 -21.67 5.36 -0.57
N ALA A 35 -21.40 4.07 -0.70
CA ALA A 35 -22.42 3.07 -1.05
C ALA A 35 -23.24 2.59 0.16
N VAL A 36 -22.85 2.99 1.36
CA VAL A 36 -23.50 2.61 2.64
C VAL A 36 -23.80 3.85 3.48
N PRO A 37 -24.75 3.77 4.44
CA PRO A 37 -25.01 4.85 5.39
C PRO A 37 -23.77 5.21 6.21
N LEU A 38 -23.60 6.49 6.54
CA LEU A 38 -22.45 6.96 7.34
C LEU A 38 -22.29 6.24 8.69
N ALA A 39 -23.40 5.74 9.26
CA ALA A 39 -23.37 4.98 10.50
C ALA A 39 -22.62 3.63 10.40
N GLU A 40 -22.42 3.11 9.19
CA GLU A 40 -21.64 1.89 8.95
C GLU A 40 -20.15 2.16 8.71
N ILE A 41 -19.78 3.43 8.52
CA ILE A 41 -18.40 3.83 8.31
C ILE A 41 -17.67 3.92 9.64
N VAL A 42 -16.67 3.08 9.83
CA VAL A 42 -15.87 3.00 11.07
C VAL A 42 -14.50 3.69 10.91
N ARG A 43 -14.09 4.03 9.69
CA ARG A 43 -12.83 4.73 9.43
C ARG A 43 -12.93 5.58 8.17
N LEU A 44 -12.27 6.75 8.21
CA LEU A 44 -12.09 7.63 7.05
C LEU A 44 -10.61 7.79 6.75
N HIS A 45 -10.27 7.75 5.47
CA HIS A 45 -8.98 8.15 4.96
C HIS A 45 -9.14 9.20 3.86
N ALA A 46 -8.06 9.92 3.58
CA ALA A 46 -8.06 10.89 2.49
C ALA A 46 -6.68 10.97 1.83
N SER A 47 -6.67 11.22 0.53
CA SER A 47 -5.45 11.51 -0.21
C SER A 47 -4.92 12.90 0.11
N SER A 48 -3.64 13.17 -0.14
CA SER A 48 -2.95 14.42 0.20
C SER A 48 -3.46 15.69 -0.51
N GLY A 49 -4.38 15.58 -1.45
CA GLY A 49 -5.07 16.74 -2.06
C GLY A 49 -4.19 17.85 -2.62
N THR A 50 -3.05 17.54 -3.22
CA THR A 50 -2.08 18.53 -3.76
C THR A 50 -2.66 19.53 -4.77
N THR A 51 -3.84 19.26 -5.31
CA THR A 51 -4.51 20.04 -6.35
C THR A 51 -5.91 20.54 -5.95
N GLY A 52 -6.22 20.63 -4.64
CA GLY A 52 -7.53 21.11 -4.17
C GLY A 52 -8.16 20.19 -3.12
N LYS A 53 -9.45 19.85 -3.27
CA LYS A 53 -10.18 18.97 -2.32
C LYS A 53 -9.53 17.58 -2.23
N HIS A 54 -9.45 17.06 -1.02
CA HIS A 54 -9.03 15.68 -0.78
C HIS A 54 -9.98 14.69 -1.46
N THR A 55 -9.47 13.52 -1.84
CA THR A 55 -10.30 12.37 -2.13
C THR A 55 -10.54 11.64 -0.82
N VAL A 56 -11.79 11.59 -0.37
CA VAL A 56 -12.18 10.94 0.89
C VAL A 56 -12.69 9.55 0.59
N VAL A 57 -12.25 8.58 1.38
CA VAL A 57 -12.70 7.18 1.30
C VAL A 57 -13.14 6.71 2.68
N GLY A 58 -14.27 6.01 2.72
CA GLY A 58 -14.85 5.45 3.95
C GLY A 58 -14.74 3.93 3.95
N TYR A 59 -14.50 3.37 5.12
CA TYR A 59 -14.37 1.92 5.31
C TYR A 59 -15.37 1.43 6.34
N THR A 60 -16.08 0.37 5.98
CA THR A 60 -16.82 -0.44 6.94
C THR A 60 -15.87 -1.38 7.70
N SER A 61 -16.36 -2.03 8.75
CA SER A 61 -15.58 -3.07 9.44
C SER A 61 -15.19 -4.22 8.52
N ARG A 62 -16.06 -4.56 7.55
CA ARG A 62 -15.77 -5.59 6.53
C ARG A 62 -14.61 -5.16 5.62
N ASP A 63 -14.62 -3.92 5.14
CA ASP A 63 -13.56 -3.40 4.28
C ASP A 63 -12.21 -3.41 5.00
N LEU A 64 -12.18 -3.07 6.29
CA LEU A 64 -10.96 -3.14 7.09
C LEU A 64 -10.45 -4.56 7.26
N GLY A 65 -11.35 -5.55 7.39
CA GLY A 65 -10.99 -6.96 7.42
C GLY A 65 -10.35 -7.43 6.12
N ILE A 66 -10.96 -7.11 4.98
CA ILE A 66 -10.44 -7.40 3.64
C ILE A 66 -9.07 -6.73 3.46
N TRP A 67 -8.97 -5.46 3.81
CA TRP A 67 -7.70 -4.72 3.66
C TRP A 67 -6.57 -5.32 4.50
N SER A 68 -6.86 -5.69 5.74
CA SER A 68 -5.91 -6.39 6.61
C SER A 68 -5.44 -7.71 5.99
N GLU A 69 -6.36 -8.48 5.39
CA GLU A 69 -6.06 -9.76 4.75
C GLU A 69 -5.16 -9.60 3.52
N VAL A 70 -5.50 -8.71 2.57
CA VAL A 70 -4.68 -8.52 1.36
C VAL A 70 -3.29 -7.97 1.68
N MET A 71 -3.19 -7.14 2.73
CA MET A 71 -1.89 -6.68 3.22
C MET A 71 -1.09 -7.79 3.91
N ALA A 72 -1.75 -8.70 4.63
CA ALA A 72 -1.09 -9.87 5.21
C ALA A 72 -0.52 -10.80 4.11
N ARG A 73 -1.26 -11.00 3.02
CA ARG A 73 -0.78 -11.74 1.84
C ARG A 73 0.47 -11.07 1.23
N THR A 74 0.43 -9.76 1.05
CA THR A 74 1.55 -8.94 0.55
C THR A 74 2.80 -9.11 1.42
N LEU A 75 2.66 -8.96 2.73
CA LEU A 75 3.77 -9.08 3.67
C LEU A 75 4.31 -10.51 3.73
N THR A 76 3.42 -11.51 3.67
CA THR A 76 3.82 -12.92 3.63
C THR A 76 4.59 -13.25 2.34
N ALA A 77 4.17 -12.72 1.19
CA ALA A 77 4.89 -12.86 -0.07
C ALA A 77 6.30 -12.25 0.00
N ALA A 78 6.48 -11.17 0.76
CA ALA A 78 7.79 -10.57 1.05
C ALA A 78 8.59 -11.32 2.15
N GLY A 79 8.10 -12.46 2.64
CA GLY A 79 8.77 -13.31 3.62
C GLY A 79 8.45 -13.01 5.09
N ALA A 80 7.43 -12.18 5.38
CA ALA A 80 6.99 -11.94 6.75
C ALA A 80 6.37 -13.19 7.39
N SER A 81 6.57 -13.34 8.68
CA SER A 81 6.04 -14.42 9.52
C SER A 81 5.82 -13.91 10.94
N LYS A 82 5.34 -14.78 11.82
CA LYS A 82 5.19 -14.49 13.27
C LYS A 82 6.48 -14.09 13.98
N GLN A 83 7.64 -14.42 13.40
CA GLN A 83 8.95 -14.03 13.96
C GLN A 83 9.46 -12.70 13.39
N SER A 84 8.70 -12.06 12.52
CA SER A 84 9.12 -10.82 11.88
C SER A 84 8.88 -9.60 12.77
N PHE A 85 9.81 -8.66 12.72
CA PHE A 85 9.66 -7.30 13.25
C PHE A 85 9.53 -6.35 12.07
N ILE A 86 8.34 -5.79 11.88
CA ILE A 86 8.00 -4.98 10.71
C ILE A 86 7.98 -3.51 11.10
N GLN A 87 8.94 -2.75 10.59
CA GLN A 87 8.98 -1.30 10.81
C GLN A 87 8.16 -0.57 9.77
N VAL A 88 7.14 0.16 10.23
CA VAL A 88 6.27 0.97 9.38
C VAL A 88 6.77 2.41 9.40
N ALA A 89 7.44 2.81 8.34
CA ALA A 89 7.97 4.15 8.13
C ALA A 89 7.12 4.99 7.15
N TYR A 90 5.89 4.57 6.89
CA TYR A 90 4.84 5.39 6.30
C TYR A 90 4.19 6.27 7.37
N GLY A 91 3.72 7.46 6.97
CA GLY A 91 2.94 8.34 7.85
C GLY A 91 1.64 7.66 8.31
N TYR A 92 1.35 7.78 9.60
CA TYR A 92 0.05 7.44 10.17
C TYR A 92 -0.87 8.66 10.13
N GLY A 93 -2.15 8.45 9.88
CA GLY A 93 -3.15 9.52 9.78
C GLY A 93 -4.12 9.29 8.61
N LEU A 94 -4.43 10.35 7.87
CA LEU A 94 -5.37 10.26 6.74
C LEU A 94 -4.82 9.44 5.55
N PHE A 95 -3.52 9.32 5.42
CA PHE A 95 -2.88 8.49 4.40
C PHE A 95 -3.06 7.00 4.71
N THR A 96 -3.34 6.20 3.68
CA THR A 96 -3.67 4.77 3.84
C THR A 96 -2.47 3.87 4.14
N GLY A 97 -1.26 4.25 3.69
CA GLY A 97 -0.09 3.36 3.71
C GLY A 97 0.29 2.85 5.10
N GLY A 98 0.37 3.72 6.11
CA GLY A 98 0.79 3.36 7.46
C GLY A 98 -0.12 2.32 8.10
N LEU A 99 -1.42 2.60 8.15
CA LEU A 99 -2.40 1.70 8.78
C LEU A 99 -2.62 0.40 7.98
N GLY A 100 -2.53 0.45 6.64
CA GLY A 100 -2.64 -0.76 5.82
C GLY A 100 -1.55 -1.77 6.16
N VAL A 101 -0.28 -1.34 6.19
CA VAL A 101 0.84 -2.21 6.58
C VAL A 101 0.71 -2.68 8.03
N HIS A 102 0.33 -1.78 8.93
CA HIS A 102 0.18 -2.08 10.36
C HIS A 102 -0.78 -3.26 10.60
N TYR A 103 -2.03 -3.14 10.15
CA TYR A 103 -3.01 -4.19 10.36
C TYR A 103 -2.72 -5.47 9.58
N GLY A 104 -2.11 -5.36 8.39
CA GLY A 104 -1.62 -6.54 7.67
C GLY A 104 -0.54 -7.29 8.44
N ALA A 105 0.39 -6.57 9.07
CA ALA A 105 1.44 -7.16 9.89
C ALA A 105 0.88 -7.84 11.15
N GLU A 106 -0.08 -7.22 11.82
CA GLU A 106 -0.80 -7.84 12.96
C GLU A 106 -1.55 -9.11 12.52
N ALA A 107 -2.18 -9.10 11.33
CA ALA A 107 -2.86 -10.28 10.79
C ALA A 107 -1.90 -11.43 10.46
N VAL A 108 -0.66 -11.15 10.05
CA VAL A 108 0.43 -12.16 9.94
C VAL A 108 0.82 -12.70 11.32
N GLY A 109 0.57 -11.96 12.38
CA GLY A 109 1.05 -12.22 13.74
C GLY A 109 2.48 -11.73 13.98
N ALA A 110 2.98 -10.83 13.13
CA ALA A 110 4.29 -10.19 13.26
C ALA A 110 4.25 -9.06 14.30
N SER A 111 5.42 -8.70 14.84
CA SER A 111 5.55 -7.52 15.70
C SER A 111 5.65 -6.25 14.85
N VAL A 112 4.78 -5.28 15.08
CA VAL A 112 4.78 -3.99 14.39
C VAL A 112 5.59 -2.96 15.16
N ILE A 113 6.46 -2.23 14.46
CA ILE A 113 7.18 -1.06 14.99
C ILE A 113 6.59 0.18 14.28
N PRO A 114 5.60 0.88 14.89
CA PRO A 114 4.84 1.94 14.25
C PRO A 114 5.56 3.30 14.37
N VAL A 115 6.72 3.43 13.72
CA VAL A 115 7.61 4.61 13.87
C VAL A 115 7.04 5.84 13.17
N SER A 116 6.22 5.65 12.12
CA SER A 116 5.76 6.73 11.23
C SER A 116 6.89 7.27 10.35
N SER A 117 6.67 8.37 9.65
CA SER A 117 7.68 9.01 8.79
C SER A 117 8.54 10.02 9.56
N GLY A 118 9.71 10.33 9.02
CA GLY A 118 10.62 11.37 9.54
C GLY A 118 11.63 10.86 10.55
N ASN A 119 12.54 11.75 10.99
CA ASN A 119 13.66 11.48 11.91
C ASN A 119 14.46 10.22 11.52
N THR A 120 15.13 10.26 10.38
CA THR A 120 15.77 9.09 9.75
C THR A 120 16.83 8.44 10.60
N GLN A 121 17.64 9.21 11.34
CA GLN A 121 18.62 8.64 12.26
C GLN A 121 17.94 7.80 13.36
N ARG A 122 16.84 8.29 13.93
CA ARG A 122 16.05 7.53 14.90
C ARG A 122 15.44 6.27 14.27
N GLN A 123 14.98 6.33 13.01
CA GLN A 123 14.50 5.16 12.28
C GLN A 123 15.56 4.05 12.25
N ILE A 124 16.81 4.40 11.91
CA ILE A 124 17.94 3.47 11.82
C ILE A 124 18.31 2.91 13.19
N MET A 125 18.35 3.75 14.22
CA MET A 125 18.60 3.30 15.59
C MET A 125 17.55 2.28 16.04
N LEU A 126 16.26 2.55 15.80
CA LEU A 126 15.18 1.64 16.15
C LEU A 126 15.24 0.33 15.34
N MET A 127 15.62 0.38 14.05
CA MET A 127 15.87 -0.82 13.26
C MET A 127 16.91 -1.73 13.92
N LYS A 128 17.99 -1.15 14.40
CA LYS A 128 19.07 -1.87 15.07
C LYS A 128 18.63 -2.41 16.43
N ASP A 129 18.06 -1.55 17.27
CA ASP A 129 17.73 -1.87 18.66
C ASP A 129 16.62 -2.92 18.76
N PHE A 130 15.62 -2.83 17.87
CA PHE A 130 14.46 -3.74 17.88
C PHE A 130 14.62 -4.94 16.94
N GLY A 131 15.73 -5.00 16.19
CA GLY A 131 15.99 -6.11 15.29
C GLY A 131 14.99 -6.17 14.12
N THR A 132 14.70 -5.03 13.49
CA THR A 132 13.78 -4.97 12.34
C THR A 132 14.19 -5.93 11.26
N THR A 133 13.25 -6.76 10.79
CA THR A 133 13.49 -7.75 9.73
C THR A 133 12.87 -7.33 8.40
N LEU A 134 11.83 -6.51 8.42
CA LEU A 134 11.15 -5.97 7.25
C LEU A 134 10.86 -4.48 7.41
N LEU A 135 11.19 -3.70 6.38
CA LEU A 135 10.92 -2.26 6.30
C LEU A 135 9.78 -1.99 5.32
N ALA A 136 8.82 -1.13 5.71
CA ALA A 136 7.78 -0.63 4.82
C ALA A 136 7.84 0.89 4.74
N CYS A 137 8.15 1.43 3.56
CA CYS A 137 8.23 2.87 3.28
C CYS A 137 8.13 3.16 1.78
N THR A 138 8.25 4.43 1.38
CA THR A 138 8.42 4.76 -0.04
C THR A 138 9.82 4.37 -0.53
N PRO A 139 10.00 4.04 -1.83
CA PRO A 139 11.32 3.69 -2.38
C PRO A 139 12.35 4.81 -2.21
N SER A 140 11.96 6.07 -2.42
CA SER A 140 12.84 7.23 -2.23
C SER A 140 13.29 7.37 -0.77
N TYR A 141 12.40 7.06 0.18
CA TYR A 141 12.76 7.10 1.59
C TYR A 141 13.69 5.95 2.00
N ALA A 142 13.56 4.78 1.37
CA ALA A 142 14.50 3.66 1.57
C ALA A 142 15.93 4.03 1.15
N LEU A 143 16.09 4.74 0.01
CA LEU A 143 17.41 5.26 -0.40
C LEU A 143 17.94 6.29 0.59
N TYR A 144 17.11 7.19 1.08
CA TYR A 144 17.51 8.18 2.06
C TYR A 144 17.91 7.53 3.39
N ILE A 145 17.23 6.46 3.81
CA ILE A 145 17.65 5.64 4.97
C ILE A 145 19.03 5.03 4.72
N ALA A 146 19.27 4.49 3.53
CA ALA A 146 20.57 3.90 3.18
C ALA A 146 21.71 4.92 3.20
N GLU A 147 21.50 6.12 2.67
CA GLU A 147 22.46 7.22 2.72
C GLU A 147 22.76 7.63 4.16
N THR A 148 21.72 7.88 4.95
CA THR A 148 21.86 8.26 6.38
C THR A 148 22.55 7.16 7.18
N MET A 149 22.25 5.89 6.92
CA MET A 149 22.92 4.75 7.56
C MET A 149 24.43 4.79 7.29
N LYS A 150 24.84 5.07 6.04
CA LYS A 150 26.24 5.21 5.66
C LYS A 150 26.90 6.41 6.37
N GLU A 151 26.22 7.55 6.48
CA GLU A 151 26.71 8.73 7.21
C GLU A 151 26.91 8.43 8.71
N MET A 152 26.06 7.55 9.28
CA MET A 152 26.21 7.08 10.67
C MET A 152 27.33 6.05 10.84
N GLY A 153 28.04 5.66 9.78
CA GLY A 153 29.10 4.65 9.81
C GLY A 153 28.57 3.21 9.97
N LEU A 154 27.31 2.97 9.63
CA LEU A 154 26.69 1.65 9.69
C LEU A 154 26.69 0.97 8.31
N GLU A 155 26.79 -0.35 8.32
CA GLU A 155 26.71 -1.20 7.15
C GLU A 155 25.47 -2.10 7.22
N PRO A 156 25.00 -2.69 6.09
CA PRO A 156 23.86 -3.60 6.09
C PRO A 156 23.97 -4.75 7.11
N LYS A 157 25.17 -5.26 7.33
CA LYS A 157 25.44 -6.34 8.31
C LYS A 157 25.17 -5.95 9.78
N ASP A 158 25.10 -4.65 10.07
CA ASP A 158 24.80 -4.14 11.42
C ASP A 158 23.31 -4.16 11.76
N LEU A 159 22.46 -4.45 10.74
CA LEU A 159 21.02 -4.61 10.86
C LEU A 159 20.61 -6.06 10.62
N THR A 160 19.42 -6.42 11.12
CA THR A 160 18.78 -7.72 10.86
C THR A 160 17.80 -7.69 9.70
N LEU A 161 17.79 -6.57 8.94
CA LEU A 161 16.88 -6.33 7.85
C LEU A 161 17.09 -7.36 6.72
N LYS A 162 15.99 -7.94 6.22
CA LYS A 162 16.01 -8.98 5.17
C LYS A 162 15.23 -8.60 3.94
N ALA A 163 14.15 -7.85 4.13
CA ALA A 163 13.24 -7.46 3.07
C ALA A 163 12.69 -6.06 3.27
N GLY A 164 12.21 -5.46 2.19
CA GLY A 164 11.44 -4.23 2.23
C GLY A 164 10.24 -4.30 1.29
N VAL A 165 9.14 -3.69 1.69
CA VAL A 165 7.93 -3.54 0.89
C VAL A 165 7.76 -2.06 0.58
N PHE A 166 7.86 -1.71 -0.70
CA PHE A 166 7.96 -0.33 -1.18
C PHE A 166 6.85 0.00 -2.16
N GLY A 167 6.29 1.20 -2.06
CA GLY A 167 5.24 1.68 -2.93
C GLY A 167 4.83 3.11 -2.64
N ALA A 168 3.63 3.49 -3.05
CA ALA A 168 3.07 4.84 -2.98
C ALA A 168 3.67 5.85 -3.98
N GLU A 169 4.72 5.50 -4.68
CA GLU A 169 5.32 6.26 -5.77
C GLU A 169 5.88 5.31 -6.84
N PRO A 170 5.95 5.73 -8.13
CA PRO A 170 6.61 4.94 -9.16
C PRO A 170 8.11 4.83 -8.90
N TRP A 171 8.67 3.67 -9.14
CA TRP A 171 10.11 3.44 -9.03
C TRP A 171 10.62 2.49 -10.12
N SER A 172 11.91 2.54 -10.39
CA SER A 172 12.53 1.81 -11.47
C SER A 172 13.32 0.60 -10.97
N GLU A 173 13.59 -0.34 -11.87
CA GLU A 173 14.47 -1.47 -11.60
C GLU A 173 15.88 -1.02 -11.14
N ARG A 174 16.39 0.08 -11.69
CA ARG A 174 17.66 0.66 -11.23
C ARG A 174 17.58 1.09 -9.75
N MET A 175 16.46 1.70 -9.34
CA MET A 175 16.25 2.10 -7.95
C MET A 175 16.12 0.88 -7.04
N ARG A 176 15.47 -0.20 -7.50
CA ARG A 176 15.42 -1.49 -6.81
C ARG A 176 16.81 -2.01 -6.49
N GLN A 177 17.66 -2.12 -7.53
CA GLN A 177 19.03 -2.60 -7.37
C GLN A 177 19.85 -1.77 -6.41
N GLU A 178 19.67 -0.44 -6.42
CA GLU A 178 20.35 0.46 -5.49
C GLU A 178 19.87 0.23 -4.05
N ILE A 179 18.57 0.10 -3.82
CA ILE A 179 18.00 -0.21 -2.49
C ILE A 179 18.51 -1.55 -1.98
N GLU A 180 18.40 -2.60 -2.81
CA GLU A 180 18.82 -3.96 -2.44
C GLU A 180 20.32 -4.01 -2.08
N LYS A 181 21.15 -3.36 -2.89
CA LYS A 181 22.59 -3.27 -2.65
C LYS A 181 22.93 -2.50 -1.37
N SER A 182 22.29 -1.33 -1.19
CA SER A 182 22.64 -0.40 -0.13
C SER A 182 22.11 -0.81 1.25
N LEU A 183 21.00 -1.55 1.29
CA LEU A 183 20.40 -2.06 2.52
C LEU A 183 20.65 -3.56 2.74
N GLY A 184 21.17 -4.28 1.75
CA GLY A 184 21.43 -5.72 1.85
C GLY A 184 20.15 -6.58 1.93
N ILE A 185 19.07 -6.16 1.26
CA ILE A 185 17.73 -6.74 1.38
C ILE A 185 17.18 -7.20 0.03
N LYS A 186 16.02 -7.88 0.06
CA LYS A 186 15.11 -8.01 -1.08
C LYS A 186 14.08 -6.88 -1.07
N ALA A 187 13.86 -6.22 -2.20
CA ALA A 187 12.95 -5.07 -2.34
C ALA A 187 11.71 -5.46 -3.17
N PHE A 188 10.55 -5.48 -2.54
CA PHE A 188 9.28 -5.86 -3.16
C PHE A 188 8.41 -4.64 -3.46
N ASP A 189 7.85 -4.61 -4.66
CA ASP A 189 6.89 -3.60 -5.07
C ASP A 189 5.48 -3.93 -4.61
N ILE A 190 4.74 -2.90 -4.17
CA ILE A 190 3.32 -3.01 -3.86
C ILE A 190 2.54 -1.92 -4.57
N TYR A 191 1.38 -2.27 -5.07
CA TYR A 191 0.44 -1.36 -5.70
C TYR A 191 -0.83 -1.22 -4.89
N GLY A 192 -1.33 0.00 -4.86
CA GLY A 192 -2.63 0.36 -4.34
C GLY A 192 -2.82 1.86 -4.33
N ARG A 193 -4.07 2.29 -4.20
CA ARG A 193 -4.47 3.70 -4.14
C ARG A 193 -5.56 3.86 -3.11
N SER A 194 -5.65 5.05 -2.50
CA SER A 194 -6.71 5.34 -1.53
C SER A 194 -8.10 5.07 -2.09
N GLU A 195 -8.29 5.34 -3.39
CA GLU A 195 -9.56 5.16 -4.10
C GLU A 195 -10.01 3.69 -4.23
N ILE A 196 -9.09 2.74 -4.08
CA ILE A 196 -9.33 1.30 -4.18
C ILE A 196 -8.80 0.57 -2.95
N ILE A 197 -9.29 0.92 -1.78
CA ILE A 197 -9.00 0.34 -0.45
C ILE A 197 -7.61 0.71 0.13
N GLY A 198 -6.65 1.22 -0.64
CA GLY A 198 -5.29 1.52 -0.19
C GLY A 198 -4.25 0.57 -0.76
N PRO A 199 -3.09 0.36 -0.11
CA PRO A 199 -2.11 -0.65 -0.52
C PRO A 199 -2.65 -2.07 -0.38
N GLY A 200 -2.09 -3.02 -1.13
CA GLY A 200 -2.48 -4.42 -1.10
C GLY A 200 -3.40 -4.85 -2.23
N VAL A 201 -3.65 -3.99 -3.23
CA VAL A 201 -4.37 -4.38 -4.46
C VAL A 201 -3.56 -5.42 -5.24
N ALA A 202 -2.27 -5.15 -5.41
CA ALA A 202 -1.33 -6.06 -6.02
C ALA A 202 0.05 -5.94 -5.39
N SER A 203 0.84 -7.01 -5.44
CA SER A 203 2.19 -7.05 -4.89
C SER A 203 3.08 -8.06 -5.61
N GLU A 204 4.38 -7.87 -5.52
CA GLU A 204 5.35 -8.83 -6.01
C GLU A 204 5.47 -10.06 -5.10
N CYS A 205 5.89 -11.15 -5.72
CA CYS A 205 6.40 -12.34 -5.04
C CYS A 205 7.95 -12.41 -5.13
N PRO A 206 8.59 -13.43 -4.54
CA PRO A 206 10.06 -13.58 -4.60
C PRO A 206 10.69 -13.62 -5.99
N CYS A 207 9.87 -13.85 -7.04
CA CYS A 207 10.34 -13.81 -8.44
C CYS A 207 10.61 -12.38 -8.94
N GLN A 208 9.98 -11.37 -8.35
CA GLN A 208 10.11 -9.95 -8.72
C GLN A 208 9.82 -9.67 -10.21
N ILE A 209 8.88 -10.42 -10.80
CA ILE A 209 8.48 -10.31 -12.21
C ILE A 209 6.98 -10.02 -12.26
N GLY A 210 6.63 -8.74 -12.26
CA GLY A 210 5.24 -8.27 -12.25
C GLY A 210 4.55 -8.41 -10.90
N LEU A 211 3.32 -7.90 -10.83
CA LEU A 211 2.51 -7.86 -9.62
C LEU A 211 1.39 -8.91 -9.69
N HIS A 212 1.20 -9.64 -8.62
CA HIS A 212 0.04 -10.50 -8.42
C HIS A 212 -1.12 -9.65 -7.89
N ILE A 213 -2.23 -9.64 -8.62
CA ILE A 213 -3.46 -8.97 -8.21
C ILE A 213 -4.26 -9.90 -7.29
N ASN A 214 -4.83 -9.37 -6.22
CA ASN A 214 -5.76 -10.10 -5.36
C ASN A 214 -7.14 -10.16 -6.03
N GLU A 215 -7.30 -11.04 -7.03
CA GLU A 215 -8.46 -11.12 -7.95
C GLU A 215 -9.77 -11.52 -7.25
N ASP A 216 -9.71 -12.05 -6.05
CA ASP A 216 -10.87 -12.32 -5.21
C ASP A 216 -11.52 -11.04 -4.65
N HIS A 217 -10.81 -9.90 -4.71
CA HIS A 217 -11.28 -8.60 -4.25
C HIS A 217 -11.19 -7.49 -5.31
N PHE A 218 -10.33 -7.64 -6.32
CA PHE A 218 -10.07 -6.62 -7.33
C PHE A 218 -10.19 -7.19 -8.74
N TYR A 219 -10.99 -6.55 -9.56
CA TYR A 219 -11.13 -6.89 -10.98
C TYR A 219 -10.26 -5.93 -11.81
N ALA A 220 -9.37 -6.48 -12.62
CA ALA A 220 -8.48 -5.71 -13.49
C ALA A 220 -9.02 -5.68 -14.91
N GLU A 221 -9.16 -4.49 -15.47
CA GLU A 221 -9.52 -4.26 -16.87
C GLU A 221 -8.37 -3.54 -17.58
N ILE A 222 -7.99 -4.06 -18.75
CA ILE A 222 -7.05 -3.39 -19.64
C ILE A 222 -7.86 -2.60 -20.64
N ILE A 223 -7.66 -1.30 -20.70
CA ILE A 223 -8.40 -0.41 -21.58
C ILE A 223 -7.48 0.27 -22.59
N ASP A 224 -7.97 0.46 -23.79
CA ASP A 224 -7.35 1.36 -24.76
C ASP A 224 -7.46 2.81 -24.24
N PRO A 225 -6.34 3.53 -24.06
CA PRO A 225 -6.36 4.86 -23.44
C PRO A 225 -6.98 5.94 -24.34
N VAL A 226 -7.16 5.66 -25.65
CA VAL A 226 -7.72 6.62 -26.62
C VAL A 226 -9.23 6.42 -26.75
N SER A 227 -9.66 5.18 -26.95
CA SER A 227 -11.08 4.84 -27.12
C SER A 227 -11.83 4.61 -25.80
N GLY A 228 -11.11 4.27 -24.73
CA GLY A 228 -11.69 3.84 -23.44
C GLY A 228 -12.33 2.44 -23.51
N GLN A 229 -12.15 1.70 -24.59
CA GLN A 229 -12.68 0.35 -24.74
C GLN A 229 -11.85 -0.67 -23.96
N ILE A 230 -12.50 -1.66 -23.39
CA ILE A 230 -11.86 -2.82 -22.77
C ILE A 230 -11.28 -3.68 -23.90
N LEU A 231 -10.01 -4.12 -23.73
CA LEU A 231 -9.24 -4.92 -24.69
C LEU A 231 -9.41 -6.40 -24.39
#